data_e89c8c6894e8d1817ca7fcb335205caf
#
_entry.id   e89c8c6894e8d1817ca7fcb335205caf
#
_cell.length_a   1.000
_cell.length_b   1.000
_cell.length_c   1.000
_cell.angle_alpha   90.00
_cell.angle_beta   90.00
_cell.angle_gamma   90.00
#
_symmetry.space_group_name_H-M   'P 1'
#
loop_
_entity.id
_entity.type
_entity.pdbx_description
1 polymer ?
#
loop_
_entity_poly.entity_id
_entity_poly.type
_entity_poly.pdbx_seq_one_letter_code
_entity_poly.pdbx_strand_id
1 'polypeptide(L)'
;MALYLTETEIKKIINMELALNSVEEAFQLIALGDAVTKPRERLPVGLTSLNYMSAGIDKQNLTGLKVYVPNKNGTKFYFHIMNALNGELIAIMEANALGQFRTGAASGIASKYLAKKDSKKVLLVGTGYQAYTQALALDRIFE
;
A
#
# COMPACT_ATOMS: atom_id res chain seq x y z
N MET A 1 -10.26 -2.71 -22.45
CA MET A 1 -8.89 -3.31 -22.41
C MET A 1 -8.25 -2.86 -21.09
N ALA A 2 -7.79 -3.77 -20.25
CA ALA A 2 -7.18 -3.42 -18.97
C ALA A 2 -5.82 -2.70 -19.16
N LEU A 3 -5.53 -1.73 -18.31
CA LEU A 3 -4.26 -1.02 -18.29
C LEU A 3 -3.20 -1.88 -17.58
N TYR A 4 -2.00 -1.99 -18.15
CA TYR A 4 -0.85 -2.57 -17.46
C TYR A 4 0.16 -1.47 -17.14
N LEU A 5 0.50 -1.29 -15.85
CA LEU A 5 1.46 -0.31 -15.38
C LEU A 5 2.70 -1.01 -14.86
N THR A 6 3.82 -0.73 -15.47
CA THR A 6 5.13 -1.23 -15.07
C THR A 6 5.63 -0.52 -13.80
N GLU A 7 6.58 -1.13 -13.10
CA GLU A 7 7.26 -0.51 -11.95
C GLU A 7 7.90 0.83 -12.28
N THR A 8 8.40 0.99 -13.52
CA THR A 8 9.00 2.24 -14.00
C THR A 8 7.95 3.35 -14.14
N GLU A 9 6.75 3.04 -14.61
CA GLU A 9 5.65 4.00 -14.72
C GLU A 9 5.10 4.36 -13.35
N ILE A 10 4.93 3.38 -12.46
CA ILE A 10 4.52 3.63 -11.08
C ILE A 10 5.49 4.58 -10.37
N LYS A 11 6.81 4.38 -10.51
CA LYS A 11 7.82 5.26 -9.89
C LYS A 11 7.80 6.71 -10.38
N LYS A 12 7.31 6.96 -11.58
CA LYS A 12 7.15 8.33 -12.09
C LYS A 12 5.96 9.07 -11.50
N ILE A 13 4.97 8.34 -11.03
CA ILE A 13 3.69 8.89 -10.54
C ILE A 13 3.68 9.01 -9.02
N ILE A 14 4.21 7.96 -8.34
CA ILE A 14 4.09 7.86 -6.88
C ILE A 14 5.04 8.84 -6.18
N ASN A 15 4.49 9.53 -5.18
CA ASN A 15 5.26 10.34 -4.24
C ASN A 15 4.66 10.19 -2.83
N MET A 16 5.33 10.73 -1.81
CA MET A 16 4.89 10.54 -0.44
C MET A 16 3.62 11.30 -0.11
N GLU A 17 3.42 12.47 -0.69
CA GLU A 17 2.20 13.26 -0.50
C GLU A 17 0.96 12.52 -1.01
N LEU A 18 1.02 12.00 -2.24
CA LEU A 18 -0.04 11.16 -2.80
C LEU A 18 -0.30 9.92 -1.92
N ALA A 19 0.76 9.28 -1.44
CA ALA A 19 0.64 8.09 -0.60
C ALA A 19 0.00 8.41 0.77
N LEU A 20 0.40 9.51 1.42
CA LEU A 20 -0.18 9.95 2.70
C LEU A 20 -1.66 10.26 2.55
N ASN A 21 -2.03 11.05 1.55
CA ASN A 21 -3.44 11.42 1.30
C ASN A 21 -4.30 10.19 1.03
N SER A 22 -3.83 9.28 0.16
CA SER A 22 -4.58 8.06 -0.18
C SER A 22 -4.73 7.10 1.00
N VAL A 23 -3.69 6.96 1.83
CA VAL A 23 -3.74 6.08 3.01
C VAL A 23 -4.63 6.67 4.10
N GLU A 24 -4.58 7.98 4.32
CA GLU A 24 -5.47 8.66 5.28
C GLU A 24 -6.93 8.51 4.85
N GLU A 25 -7.25 8.76 3.58
CA GLU A 25 -8.59 8.54 3.02
C GLU A 25 -9.04 7.09 3.19
N ALA A 26 -8.18 6.12 2.88
CA ALA A 26 -8.51 4.71 3.04
C ALA A 26 -8.84 4.35 4.49
N PHE A 27 -8.07 4.85 5.46
CA PHE A 27 -8.38 4.62 6.89
C PHE A 27 -9.70 5.27 7.31
N GLN A 28 -10.01 6.46 6.81
CA GLN A 28 -11.30 7.12 7.05
C GLN A 28 -12.47 6.31 6.47
N LEU A 29 -12.34 5.84 5.24
CA LEU A 29 -13.37 5.01 4.60
C LEU A 29 -13.59 3.68 5.34
N ILE A 30 -12.51 3.05 5.83
CA ILE A 30 -12.63 1.84 6.66
C ILE A 30 -13.36 2.16 7.98
N ALA A 31 -13.04 3.26 8.64
CA ALA A 31 -13.68 3.66 9.89
C ALA A 31 -15.18 3.98 9.71
N LEU A 32 -15.58 4.49 8.55
CA LEU A 32 -16.97 4.78 8.19
C LEU A 32 -17.74 3.54 7.71
N GLY A 33 -17.06 2.42 7.44
CA GLY A 33 -17.67 1.22 6.86
C GLY A 33 -17.87 1.28 5.34
N ASP A 34 -17.30 2.30 4.68
CA ASP A 34 -17.36 2.49 3.20
C ASP A 34 -16.25 1.74 2.46
N ALA A 35 -15.33 1.13 3.19
CA ALA A 35 -14.29 0.28 2.63
C ALA A 35 -14.06 -0.95 3.51
N VAL A 36 -13.66 -2.05 2.87
CA VAL A 36 -13.35 -3.31 3.55
C VAL A 36 -11.99 -3.82 3.09
N THR A 37 -11.24 -4.39 4.03
CA THR A 37 -9.97 -5.07 3.74
C THR A 37 -9.94 -6.43 4.40
N LYS A 38 -9.36 -7.42 3.72
CA LYS A 38 -9.13 -8.75 4.28
C LYS A 38 -7.67 -8.91 4.70
N PRO A 39 -7.39 -9.59 5.81
CA PRO A 39 -6.04 -9.94 6.21
C PRO A 39 -5.33 -10.75 5.12
N ARG A 40 -3.99 -10.79 5.22
CA ARG A 40 -3.18 -11.61 4.33
C ARG A 40 -3.52 -13.08 4.47
N GLU A 41 -3.82 -13.70 3.34
CA GLU A 41 -3.92 -15.14 3.23
C GLU A 41 -2.68 -15.73 2.55
N ARG A 42 -2.38 -16.98 2.87
CA ARG A 42 -1.23 -17.71 2.36
C ARG A 42 -1.63 -19.09 1.91
N LEU A 43 -1.32 -19.40 0.66
CA LEU A 43 -1.41 -20.75 0.10
C LEU A 43 0.01 -21.34 0.04
N PRO A 44 0.37 -22.31 0.88
CA PRO A 44 1.68 -22.96 0.82
C PRO A 44 1.86 -23.72 -0.49
N VAL A 45 3.04 -23.56 -1.12
CA VAL A 45 3.42 -24.29 -2.35
C VAL A 45 4.88 -24.70 -2.24
N GLY A 46 5.14 -25.93 -1.86
CA GLY A 46 6.50 -26.43 -1.63
C GLY A 46 7.25 -25.61 -0.58
N LEU A 47 8.37 -25.00 -0.96
CA LEU A 47 9.22 -24.19 -0.08
C LEU A 47 8.83 -22.69 -0.06
N THR A 48 7.74 -22.32 -0.71
CA THR A 48 7.26 -20.94 -0.78
C THR A 48 5.74 -20.86 -0.52
N SER A 49 5.15 -19.70 -0.75
CA SER A 49 3.70 -19.51 -0.66
C SER A 49 3.22 -18.44 -1.63
N LEU A 50 2.04 -18.64 -2.20
CA LEU A 50 1.28 -17.55 -2.78
C LEU A 50 0.65 -16.74 -1.65
N ASN A 51 0.94 -15.44 -1.61
CA ASN A 51 0.35 -14.54 -0.63
C ASN A 51 -0.57 -13.57 -1.35
N TYR A 52 -1.77 -13.35 -0.80
CA TYR A 52 -2.72 -12.41 -1.36
C TYR A 52 -3.49 -11.66 -0.28
N MET A 53 -3.99 -10.49 -0.65
CA MET A 53 -4.79 -9.60 0.17
C MET A 53 -5.81 -8.91 -0.73
N SER A 54 -7.04 -8.81 -0.28
CA SER A 54 -8.11 -8.15 -1.03
C SER A 54 -8.70 -6.99 -0.25
N ALA A 55 -9.22 -6.02 -0.98
CA ALA A 55 -9.92 -4.86 -0.43
C ALA A 55 -10.98 -4.36 -1.42
N GLY A 56 -11.96 -3.63 -0.90
CA GLY A 56 -12.96 -2.95 -1.71
C GLY A 56 -13.33 -1.60 -1.13
N ILE A 57 -13.75 -0.68 -2.00
CA ILE A 57 -14.25 0.66 -1.66
C ILE A 57 -15.62 0.82 -2.30
N ASP A 58 -16.67 0.81 -1.49
CA ASP A 58 -18.05 0.79 -1.97
C ASP A 58 -18.41 2.03 -2.78
N LYS A 59 -18.13 3.22 -2.27
CA LYS A 59 -18.46 4.48 -2.94
C LYS A 59 -17.79 4.68 -4.30
N GLN A 60 -16.63 4.05 -4.50
CA GLN A 60 -15.89 4.12 -5.75
C GLN A 60 -16.20 2.95 -6.67
N ASN A 61 -16.97 1.96 -6.23
CA ASN A 61 -17.24 0.70 -6.93
C ASN A 61 -15.95 0.00 -7.36
N LEU A 62 -14.93 0.01 -6.50
CA LEU A 62 -13.64 -0.59 -6.77
C LEU A 62 -13.39 -1.76 -5.83
N THR A 63 -12.82 -2.81 -6.38
CA THR A 63 -12.24 -3.91 -5.61
C THR A 63 -10.85 -4.22 -6.13
N GLY A 64 -9.98 -4.76 -5.28
CA GLY A 64 -8.60 -5.01 -5.66
C GLY A 64 -7.99 -6.20 -4.95
N LEU A 65 -7.00 -6.76 -5.61
CA LEU A 65 -6.21 -7.89 -5.13
C LEU A 65 -4.73 -7.59 -5.26
N LYS A 66 -4.02 -7.65 -4.15
CA LYS A 66 -2.55 -7.67 -4.14
C LYS A 66 -2.08 -9.11 -4.02
N VAL A 67 -1.18 -9.52 -4.90
CA VAL A 67 -0.65 -10.89 -4.95
C VAL A 67 0.87 -10.88 -5.10
N TYR A 68 1.55 -11.84 -4.47
CA TYR A 68 2.99 -12.03 -4.59
C TYR A 68 3.45 -13.41 -4.12
N VAL A 69 4.60 -13.85 -4.65
CA VAL A 69 5.30 -15.06 -4.22
C VAL A 69 6.71 -14.66 -3.79
N PRO A 70 7.07 -14.81 -2.50
CA PRO A 70 8.44 -14.59 -2.04
C PRO A 70 9.40 -15.60 -2.69
N ASN A 71 10.59 -15.15 -3.08
CA ASN A 71 11.65 -16.04 -3.55
C ASN A 71 13.04 -15.51 -3.20
N LYS A 72 14.07 -16.31 -3.41
CA LYS A 72 15.46 -15.96 -3.06
C LYS A 72 16.01 -14.75 -3.83
N ASN A 73 15.47 -14.47 -5.02
CA ASN A 73 15.90 -13.37 -5.87
C ASN A 73 15.10 -12.07 -5.62
N GLY A 74 14.32 -12.02 -4.55
CA GLY A 74 13.44 -10.92 -4.21
C GLY A 74 11.97 -11.27 -4.40
N THR A 75 11.09 -10.31 -4.17
CA THR A 75 9.64 -10.48 -4.27
C THR A 75 9.08 -9.47 -5.25
N LYS A 76 8.35 -9.94 -6.24
CA LYS A 76 7.57 -9.08 -7.12
C LYS A 76 6.12 -9.03 -6.63
N PHE A 77 5.62 -7.83 -6.48
CA PHE A 77 4.24 -7.58 -6.08
C PHE A 77 3.43 -7.13 -7.28
N TYR A 78 2.23 -7.69 -7.40
CA TYR A 78 1.25 -7.26 -8.39
C TYR A 78 -0.01 -6.81 -7.70
N PHE A 79 -0.64 -5.78 -8.24
CA PHE A 79 -1.91 -5.27 -7.76
C PHE A 79 -2.91 -5.22 -8.92
N HIS A 80 -4.09 -5.80 -8.70
CA HIS A 80 -5.17 -5.83 -9.66
C HIS A 80 -6.29 -4.94 -9.16
N ILE A 81 -6.84 -4.09 -10.03
CA ILE A 81 -8.03 -3.28 -9.74
C ILE A 81 -9.14 -3.70 -10.70
N MET A 82 -10.32 -3.90 -10.15
CA MET A 82 -11.52 -4.30 -10.87
C MET A 82 -12.68 -3.39 -10.50
N ASN A 83 -13.56 -3.16 -11.45
CA ASN A 83 -14.86 -2.54 -11.19
C ASN A 83 -15.76 -3.54 -10.46
N ALA A 84 -16.27 -3.17 -9.29
CA ALA A 84 -17.07 -4.06 -8.46
C ALA A 84 -18.50 -4.26 -8.97
N LEU A 85 -19.00 -3.38 -9.88
CA LEU A 85 -20.36 -3.49 -10.43
C LEU A 85 -20.44 -4.49 -11.61
N ASN A 86 -19.44 -4.47 -12.49
CA ASN A 86 -19.50 -5.24 -13.72
C ASN A 86 -18.38 -6.31 -13.85
N GLY A 87 -17.45 -6.36 -12.86
CA GLY A 87 -16.35 -7.31 -12.83
C GLY A 87 -15.21 -7.02 -13.83
N GLU A 88 -15.25 -5.90 -14.54
CA GLU A 88 -14.19 -5.55 -15.49
C GLU A 88 -12.85 -5.33 -14.80
N LEU A 89 -11.79 -5.92 -15.32
CA LEU A 89 -10.42 -5.64 -14.94
C LEU A 89 -10.03 -4.26 -15.48
N ILE A 90 -9.78 -3.31 -14.56
CA ILE A 90 -9.39 -1.93 -14.89
C ILE A 90 -7.88 -1.84 -15.13
N ALA A 91 -7.09 -2.37 -14.18
CA ALA A 91 -5.64 -2.30 -14.26
C ALA A 91 -4.95 -3.46 -13.55
N ILE A 92 -3.75 -3.78 -14.05
CA ILE A 92 -2.73 -4.57 -13.34
C ILE A 92 -1.50 -3.68 -13.17
N MET A 93 -0.93 -3.65 -11.98
CA MET A 93 0.24 -2.84 -11.67
C MET A 93 1.36 -3.68 -11.07
N GLU A 94 2.60 -3.46 -11.50
CA GLU A 94 3.77 -3.84 -10.70
C GLU A 94 3.81 -2.93 -9.47
N ALA A 95 3.94 -3.49 -8.28
CA ALA A 95 3.58 -2.78 -7.05
C ALA A 95 4.67 -2.79 -5.96
N ASN A 96 5.95 -2.85 -6.33
CA ASN A 96 7.04 -2.80 -5.35
C ASN A 96 7.16 -1.41 -4.73
N ALA A 97 7.27 -0.36 -5.54
CA ALA A 97 7.31 1.02 -5.08
C ALA A 97 6.00 1.41 -4.40
N LEU A 98 4.85 1.04 -4.99
CA LEU A 98 3.54 1.25 -4.37
C LEU A 98 3.49 0.64 -2.97
N GLY A 99 3.98 -0.59 -2.81
CA GLY A 99 4.03 -1.28 -1.52
C GLY A 99 4.97 -0.60 -0.52
N GLN A 100 6.09 -0.03 -0.96
CA GLN A 100 7.03 0.71 -0.13
C GLN A 100 6.41 2.03 0.37
N PHE A 101 5.90 2.85 -0.54
CA PHE A 101 5.33 4.15 -0.23
C PHE A 101 4.10 4.06 0.66
N ARG A 102 3.13 3.17 0.36
CA ARG A 102 1.94 2.99 1.20
C ARG A 102 2.30 2.50 2.62
N THR A 103 3.41 1.77 2.78
CA THR A 103 3.85 1.30 4.10
C THR A 103 4.45 2.44 4.92
N GLY A 104 5.27 3.29 4.32
CA GLY A 104 5.75 4.52 4.94
C GLY A 104 4.61 5.46 5.30
N ALA A 105 3.69 5.69 4.37
CA ALA A 105 2.52 6.52 4.57
C ALA A 105 1.63 6.05 5.73
N ALA A 106 1.41 4.73 5.86
CA ALA A 106 0.64 4.19 6.99
C ALA A 106 1.28 4.51 8.35
N SER A 107 2.61 4.44 8.45
CA SER A 107 3.33 4.84 9.66
C SER A 107 3.26 6.36 9.90
N GLY A 108 3.39 7.16 8.85
CA GLY A 108 3.24 8.61 8.94
C GLY A 108 1.86 9.00 9.46
N ILE A 109 0.79 8.48 8.87
CA ILE A 109 -0.58 8.76 9.30
C ILE A 109 -0.84 8.25 10.72
N ALA A 110 -0.39 7.04 11.07
CA ALA A 110 -0.48 6.57 12.45
C ALA A 110 0.23 7.51 13.43
N SER A 111 1.41 8.00 13.07
CA SER A 111 2.17 8.94 13.91
C SER A 111 1.49 10.31 14.01
N LYS A 112 0.85 10.80 12.95
CA LYS A 112 0.06 12.05 12.95
C LYS A 112 -1.03 12.05 14.04
N TYR A 113 -1.68 10.91 14.24
CA TYR A 113 -2.79 10.78 15.18
C TYR A 113 -2.38 10.28 16.56
N LEU A 114 -1.30 9.50 16.68
CA LEU A 114 -0.95 8.80 17.92
C LEU A 114 0.30 9.33 18.62
N ALA A 115 1.18 10.07 17.95
CA ALA A 115 2.35 10.64 18.58
C ALA A 115 1.97 11.80 19.52
N LYS A 116 2.79 12.04 20.54
CA LYS A 116 2.64 13.23 21.38
C LYS A 116 2.86 14.49 20.54
N LYS A 117 2.03 15.51 20.73
CA LYS A 117 2.05 16.76 19.94
C LYS A 117 3.36 17.54 20.02
N ASP A 118 4.10 17.38 21.11
CA ASP A 118 5.38 18.03 21.35
C ASP A 118 6.60 17.18 20.95
N SER A 119 6.39 16.05 20.28
CA SER A 119 7.46 15.17 19.81
C SER A 119 8.31 15.88 18.76
N LYS A 120 9.65 15.94 19.01
CA LYS A 120 10.63 16.60 18.13
C LYS A 120 11.77 15.69 17.70
N LYS A 121 11.72 14.43 18.11
CA LYS A 121 12.78 13.47 17.83
C LYS A 121 12.17 12.16 17.39
N VAL A 122 12.71 11.61 16.33
CA VAL A 122 12.35 10.29 15.79
C VAL A 122 13.57 9.38 15.86
N LEU A 123 13.38 8.18 16.36
CA LEU A 123 14.38 7.12 16.28
C LEU A 123 13.94 6.10 15.23
N LEU A 124 14.75 5.95 14.18
CA LEU A 124 14.57 4.94 13.16
C LEU A 124 15.54 3.78 13.39
N VAL A 125 15.04 2.61 13.68
CA VAL A 125 15.85 1.40 13.88
C VAL A 125 15.87 0.58 12.59
N GLY A 126 17.06 0.49 11.98
CA GLY A 126 17.28 -0.17 10.69
C GLY A 126 17.33 0.80 9.51
N THR A 127 18.12 0.43 8.48
CA THR A 127 18.39 1.25 7.29
C THR A 127 18.05 0.49 6.00
N GLY A 128 17.14 -0.49 6.08
CA GLY A 128 16.72 -1.31 4.95
C GLY A 128 15.78 -0.58 3.99
N TYR A 129 15.29 -1.32 3.00
CA TYR A 129 14.43 -0.82 1.93
C TYR A 129 13.22 -0.01 2.41
N GLN A 130 12.58 -0.42 3.51
CA GLN A 130 11.43 0.28 4.07
C GLN A 130 11.80 1.56 4.84
N ALA A 131 13.00 1.65 5.39
CA ALA A 131 13.42 2.79 6.23
C ALA A 131 13.33 4.13 5.50
N TYR A 132 13.64 4.16 4.21
CA TYR A 132 13.57 5.37 3.40
C TYR A 132 12.17 6.00 3.40
N THR A 133 11.13 5.24 3.08
CA THR A 133 9.76 5.78 3.05
C THR A 133 9.18 6.02 4.44
N GLN A 134 9.65 5.31 5.46
CA GLN A 134 9.30 5.60 6.85
C GLN A 134 9.82 6.99 7.27
N ALA A 135 11.11 7.25 7.02
CA ALA A 135 11.70 8.55 7.30
C ALA A 135 11.02 9.68 6.51
N LEU A 136 10.81 9.46 5.20
CA LEU A 136 10.16 10.44 4.32
C LEU A 136 8.73 10.79 4.75
N ALA A 137 7.95 9.79 5.20
CA ALA A 137 6.60 10.02 5.67
C ALA A 137 6.57 10.82 6.98
N LEU A 138 7.47 10.51 7.92
CA LEU A 138 7.57 11.24 9.18
C LEU A 138 8.05 12.68 8.98
N ASP A 139 9.00 12.90 8.07
CA ASP A 139 9.46 14.23 7.66
C ASP A 139 8.29 15.09 7.17
N ARG A 140 7.42 14.54 6.33
CA ARG A 140 6.23 15.23 5.81
C ARG A 140 5.12 15.49 6.84
N ILE A 141 5.06 14.73 7.91
CA ILE A 141 4.02 14.87 8.95
C ILE A 141 4.44 15.85 10.05
N PHE A 142 5.74 15.96 10.32
CA PHE A 142 6.30 16.71 11.45
C PHE A 142 7.21 17.87 11.01
N GLU A 143 6.95 18.46 9.87
CA GLU A 143 7.59 19.72 9.42
C GLU A 143 7.33 20.90 10.34
#